data_44e9c7cc340b5c82cb21cfd3f91ec7ff
#
_entry.id   44e9c7cc340b5c82cb21cfd3f91ec7ff
#
_cell.length_a   1.000
_cell.length_b   1.000
_cell.length_c   1.000
_cell.angle_alpha   90.00
_cell.angle_beta   90.00
_cell.angle_gamma   90.00
#
_symmetry.space_group_name_H-M   'P 1'
#
loop_
_entity.id
_entity.type
_entity.pdbx_description
1 polymer ?
#
loop_
_entity_poly.entity_id
_entity_poly.type
_entity_poly.pdbx_seq_one_letter_code
_entity_poly.pdbx_strand_id
1 'polypeptide(L)'
;MAPHLLHVFSTFKLGGPQRRFVQLANAFGPSYRHSIIALDGQTQASSLLSSDVEAQFLTFQPVKGRLRPVANLRAIWRLLSEQSPDLLLTYNWGAMEWTLANRFWGFAPELHFEDGFGPEEADGRQLARRVWTRRLAIGGRSGLIVPSRNLATIAGETWRIAVENTHFVPNGIEVERFAGAAAGRCAIDGGVVVGTVCALRPEKNLGRLIRCFSQLRDLPVTLQIAGDGPERLPLEWLVRELGLADRIQFLGHIDDAAPVYAGFDIFALSSDTEQMPYSVLEAMAAGLPIVATDVGDVHTMLSPDYKSSSVVPVKDEDGFTEKLRQLVRSPSGRQAVGAANQQFVRQHYSLERMVDCYNRLFQRAIDRGKHNRLPAAMAQTAA
;
A
#
# COMPACT_ATOMS: atom_id res chain seq x y z
N MET A 1 21.54 -23.15 2.16
CA MET A 1 20.06 -23.13 2.07
C MET A 1 19.61 -21.69 1.94
N ALA A 2 18.54 -21.42 1.19
CA ALA A 2 17.94 -20.10 1.11
C ALA A 2 17.46 -19.62 2.51
N PRO A 3 17.66 -18.34 2.86
CA PRO A 3 17.22 -17.83 4.15
C PRO A 3 15.70 -17.95 4.32
N HIS A 4 15.29 -18.27 5.55
CA HIS A 4 13.88 -18.47 5.92
C HIS A 4 13.25 -17.17 6.43
N LEU A 5 12.26 -16.66 5.72
CA LEU A 5 11.48 -15.48 6.08
C LEU A 5 10.12 -15.88 6.63
N LEU A 6 9.78 -15.46 7.85
CA LEU A 6 8.45 -15.65 8.43
C LEU A 6 7.64 -14.36 8.35
N HIS A 7 6.53 -14.41 7.63
CA HIS A 7 5.64 -13.27 7.42
C HIS A 7 4.36 -13.41 8.25
N VAL A 8 3.96 -12.34 8.94
CA VAL A 8 2.73 -12.31 9.74
C VAL A 8 1.83 -11.18 9.28
N PHE A 9 0.72 -11.54 8.65
CA PHE A 9 -0.33 -10.63 8.17
C PHE A 9 -1.61 -10.78 9.00
N SER A 10 -2.35 -9.68 9.18
CA SER A 10 -3.72 -9.75 9.72
C SER A 10 -4.65 -10.51 8.80
N THR A 11 -4.52 -10.29 7.49
CA THR A 11 -5.24 -10.95 6.39
C THR A 11 -4.30 -11.10 5.21
N PHE A 12 -4.51 -12.12 4.39
CA PHE A 12 -3.80 -12.28 3.13
C PHE A 12 -4.75 -12.18 1.92
N LYS A 13 -5.84 -11.37 2.09
CA LYS A 13 -6.64 -10.85 0.97
C LYS A 13 -5.83 -9.86 0.17
N LEU A 14 -6.15 -9.71 -1.12
CA LEU A 14 -5.45 -8.74 -1.95
C LEU A 14 -5.65 -7.31 -1.46
N GLY A 15 -4.54 -6.64 -1.17
CA GLY A 15 -4.45 -5.26 -0.70
C GLY A 15 -3.03 -4.75 -0.94
N GLY A 16 -2.74 -3.49 -0.61
CA GLY A 16 -1.42 -2.88 -0.83
C GLY A 16 -0.24 -3.69 -0.26
N PRO A 17 -0.25 -4.05 1.04
CA PRO A 17 0.82 -4.84 1.65
C PRO A 17 1.01 -6.22 1.03
N GLN A 18 -0.10 -6.92 0.71
CA GLN A 18 -0.06 -8.25 0.09
C GLN A 18 0.45 -8.18 -1.35
N ARG A 19 0.01 -7.16 -2.10
CA ARG A 19 0.50 -6.91 -3.45
C ARG A 19 2.01 -6.67 -3.46
N ARG A 20 2.51 -5.82 -2.56
CA ARG A 20 3.95 -5.60 -2.41
C ARG A 20 4.69 -6.88 -2.05
N PHE A 21 4.18 -7.66 -1.11
CA PHE A 21 4.77 -8.96 -0.75
C PHE A 21 4.85 -9.88 -1.98
N VAL A 22 3.76 -10.06 -2.73
CA VAL A 22 3.73 -10.90 -3.94
C VAL A 22 4.74 -10.43 -4.98
N GLN A 23 4.80 -9.12 -5.25
CA GLN A 23 5.78 -8.54 -6.17
C GLN A 23 7.21 -8.84 -5.75
N LEU A 24 7.53 -8.69 -4.46
CA LEU A 24 8.86 -8.99 -3.91
C LEU A 24 9.17 -10.49 -3.95
N ALA A 25 8.24 -11.34 -3.53
CA ALA A 25 8.43 -12.78 -3.52
C ALA A 25 8.67 -13.32 -4.93
N ASN A 26 7.86 -12.89 -5.91
CA ASN A 26 8.02 -13.27 -7.30
C ASN A 26 9.36 -12.76 -7.89
N ALA A 27 9.78 -11.55 -7.55
CA ALA A 27 11.06 -11.01 -8.01
C ALA A 27 12.28 -11.70 -7.37
N PHE A 28 12.15 -12.16 -6.14
CA PHE A 28 13.20 -12.91 -5.44
C PHE A 28 13.27 -14.39 -5.86
N GLY A 29 12.14 -14.96 -6.34
CA GLY A 29 12.06 -16.36 -6.71
C GLY A 29 12.56 -17.29 -5.61
N PRO A 30 13.46 -18.25 -5.92
CA PRO A 30 13.97 -19.21 -4.96
C PRO A 30 15.04 -18.67 -4.00
N SER A 31 15.35 -17.37 -4.03
CA SER A 31 16.39 -16.76 -3.18
C SER A 31 16.02 -16.76 -1.70
N TYR A 32 14.76 -16.88 -1.37
CA TYR A 32 14.23 -16.97 -0.01
C TYR A 32 13.17 -18.06 0.09
N ARG A 33 13.04 -18.67 1.28
CA ARG A 33 11.90 -19.51 1.65
C ARG A 33 10.92 -18.69 2.49
N HIS A 34 9.64 -18.75 2.18
CA HIS A 34 8.62 -17.96 2.84
C HIS A 34 7.67 -18.84 3.65
N SER A 35 7.54 -18.58 4.95
CA SER A 35 6.41 -19.05 5.77
C SER A 35 5.47 -17.88 6.00
N ILE A 36 4.18 -18.07 5.74
CA ILE A 36 3.16 -17.01 5.77
C ILE A 36 2.08 -17.38 6.78
N ILE A 37 1.78 -16.45 7.69
CA ILE A 37 0.66 -16.54 8.62
C ILE A 37 -0.35 -15.45 8.26
N ALA A 38 -1.59 -15.85 7.96
CA ALA A 38 -2.74 -14.97 7.84
C ALA A 38 -3.61 -15.16 9.09
N LEU A 39 -3.68 -14.18 9.97
CA LEU A 39 -4.35 -14.29 11.28
C LEU A 39 -5.86 -14.50 11.18
N ASP A 40 -6.48 -14.11 10.07
CA ASP A 40 -7.90 -14.35 9.76
C ASP A 40 -8.15 -15.60 8.91
N GLY A 41 -7.09 -16.33 8.53
CA GLY A 41 -7.14 -17.53 7.70
C GLY A 41 -7.40 -17.28 6.21
N GLN A 42 -7.47 -16.03 5.75
CA GLN A 42 -7.70 -15.71 4.33
C GLN A 42 -6.38 -15.73 3.57
N THR A 43 -6.37 -16.37 2.39
CA THR A 43 -5.12 -16.59 1.60
C THR A 43 -5.26 -16.24 0.11
N GLN A 44 -6.23 -15.41 -0.28
CA GLN A 44 -6.55 -15.17 -1.70
C GLN A 44 -5.36 -14.64 -2.52
N ALA A 45 -4.50 -13.79 -1.94
CA ALA A 45 -3.33 -13.28 -2.66
C ALA A 45 -2.29 -14.35 -3.00
N SER A 46 -2.40 -15.58 -2.46
CA SER A 46 -1.51 -16.69 -2.79
C SER A 46 -1.59 -17.13 -4.26
N SER A 47 -2.75 -16.92 -4.90
CA SER A 47 -2.92 -17.25 -6.32
C SER A 47 -2.04 -16.42 -7.26
N LEU A 48 -1.46 -15.34 -6.78
CA LEU A 48 -0.59 -14.45 -7.54
C LEU A 48 0.91 -14.77 -7.36
N LEU A 49 1.25 -15.75 -6.51
CA LEU A 49 2.62 -16.21 -6.35
C LEU A 49 3.05 -17.06 -7.54
N SER A 50 4.24 -16.80 -8.05
CA SER A 50 4.86 -17.60 -9.11
C SER A 50 5.23 -18.98 -8.59
N SER A 51 5.26 -19.95 -9.49
CA SER A 51 5.50 -21.38 -9.15
C SER A 51 6.91 -21.68 -8.63
N ASP A 52 7.87 -20.79 -8.86
CA ASP A 52 9.25 -20.86 -8.38
C ASP A 52 9.46 -20.28 -6.98
N VAL A 53 8.43 -19.65 -6.41
CA VAL A 53 8.46 -19.13 -5.04
C VAL A 53 8.21 -20.26 -4.04
N GLU A 54 9.19 -20.55 -3.18
CA GLU A 54 9.03 -21.51 -2.08
C GLU A 54 8.23 -20.86 -0.94
N ALA A 55 6.90 -21.02 -0.93
CA ALA A 55 6.00 -20.46 0.06
C ALA A 55 5.12 -21.53 0.72
N GLN A 56 5.02 -21.48 2.05
CA GLN A 56 4.09 -22.32 2.83
C GLN A 56 3.22 -21.44 3.74
N PHE A 57 1.95 -21.84 3.89
CA PHE A 57 1.02 -21.19 4.81
C PHE A 57 0.96 -21.93 6.13
N LEU A 58 1.25 -21.22 7.22
CA LEU A 58 1.18 -21.76 8.58
C LEU A 58 -0.12 -21.34 9.25
N THR A 59 -0.75 -22.28 9.95
CA THR A 59 -1.96 -22.00 10.71
C THR A 59 -1.60 -21.44 12.09
N PHE A 60 -2.14 -20.26 12.42
CA PHE A 60 -2.10 -19.71 13.76
C PHE A 60 -3.49 -19.25 14.16
N GLN A 61 -4.03 -19.83 15.24
CA GLN A 61 -5.33 -19.47 15.77
C GLN A 61 -5.16 -18.67 17.06
N PRO A 62 -5.41 -17.34 17.05
CA PRO A 62 -5.31 -16.54 18.25
C PRO A 62 -6.39 -16.97 19.25
N VAL A 63 -6.00 -17.21 20.48
CA VAL A 63 -6.92 -17.56 21.59
C VAL A 63 -7.79 -16.35 21.90
N LYS A 64 -9.11 -16.57 22.04
CA LYS A 64 -10.10 -15.55 22.42
C LYS A 64 -10.38 -15.67 23.94
N GLY A 65 -10.61 -14.56 24.63
CA GLY A 65 -11.02 -14.58 26.06
C GLY A 65 -10.10 -13.79 27.01
N ARG A 66 -10.36 -13.88 28.32
CA ARG A 66 -9.70 -13.05 29.36
C ARG A 66 -8.18 -13.32 29.50
N LEU A 67 -7.74 -14.56 29.26
CA LEU A 67 -6.32 -14.97 29.30
C LEU A 67 -5.64 -14.88 27.92
N ARG A 68 -6.30 -14.27 26.94
CA ARG A 68 -5.85 -14.10 25.57
C ARG A 68 -4.37 -13.65 25.44
N PRO A 69 -3.89 -12.59 26.13
CA PRO A 69 -2.52 -12.13 25.91
C PRO A 69 -1.46 -13.18 26.25
N VAL A 70 -1.59 -13.85 27.40
CA VAL A 70 -0.59 -14.84 27.84
C VAL A 70 -0.61 -16.09 26.96
N ALA A 71 -1.83 -16.57 26.58
CA ALA A 71 -1.97 -17.75 25.75
C ALA A 71 -1.41 -17.48 24.32
N ASN A 72 -1.71 -16.32 23.73
CA ASN A 72 -1.18 -15.93 22.44
C ASN A 72 0.34 -15.79 22.47
N LEU A 73 0.89 -15.12 23.49
CA LEU A 73 2.34 -14.97 23.63
C LEU A 73 3.03 -16.35 23.70
N ARG A 74 2.47 -17.31 24.46
CA ARG A 74 3.03 -18.69 24.51
C ARG A 74 2.94 -19.40 23.15
N ALA A 75 1.83 -19.25 22.42
CA ALA A 75 1.67 -19.83 21.12
C ALA A 75 2.65 -19.20 20.10
N ILE A 76 2.82 -17.89 20.12
CA ILE A 76 3.82 -17.18 19.31
C ILE A 76 5.23 -17.65 19.65
N TRP A 77 5.55 -17.74 20.94
CA TRP A 77 6.84 -18.25 21.42
C TRP A 77 7.15 -19.63 20.85
N ARG A 78 6.20 -20.57 20.96
CA ARG A 78 6.36 -21.94 20.45
C ARG A 78 6.62 -21.94 18.94
N LEU A 79 5.78 -21.22 18.19
CA LEU A 79 5.90 -21.18 16.73
C LEU A 79 7.22 -20.54 16.28
N LEU A 80 7.64 -19.43 16.89
CA LEU A 80 8.94 -18.81 16.60
C LEU A 80 10.12 -19.74 16.92
N SER A 81 10.02 -20.50 18.04
CA SER A 81 11.04 -21.50 18.42
C SER A 81 11.10 -22.64 17.41
N GLU A 82 9.96 -23.18 16.98
CA GLU A 82 9.86 -24.28 16.03
C GLU A 82 10.33 -23.87 14.62
N GLN A 83 9.89 -22.68 14.16
CA GLN A 83 10.21 -22.21 12.82
C GLN A 83 11.63 -21.65 12.69
N SER A 84 12.18 -21.09 13.78
CA SER A 84 13.53 -20.51 13.83
C SER A 84 13.88 -19.67 12.59
N PRO A 85 13.07 -18.65 12.22
CA PRO A 85 13.27 -17.91 10.99
C PRO A 85 14.58 -17.09 11.03
N ASP A 86 15.18 -16.89 9.85
CA ASP A 86 16.33 -16.00 9.71
C ASP A 86 15.91 -14.53 9.80
N LEU A 87 14.65 -14.22 9.44
CA LEU A 87 14.07 -12.88 9.54
C LEU A 87 12.56 -12.98 9.80
N LEU A 88 12.08 -12.24 10.80
CA LEU A 88 10.64 -12.05 11.06
C LEU A 88 10.15 -10.78 10.38
N LEU A 89 9.06 -10.88 9.65
CA LEU A 89 8.42 -9.79 8.92
C LEU A 89 6.97 -9.65 9.38
N THR A 90 6.64 -8.56 10.05
CA THR A 90 5.31 -8.32 10.63
C THR A 90 4.65 -7.13 9.94
N TYR A 91 3.32 -7.19 9.74
CA TYR A 91 2.60 -6.23 8.91
C TYR A 91 1.46 -5.55 9.66
N ASN A 92 1.55 -4.23 9.80
CA ASN A 92 0.54 -3.36 10.38
C ASN A 92 0.14 -3.73 11.82
N TRP A 93 -0.84 -3.03 12.35
CA TRP A 93 -1.29 -3.19 13.74
C TRP A 93 -1.65 -4.63 14.13
N GLY A 94 -2.24 -5.41 13.22
CA GLY A 94 -2.69 -6.77 13.56
C GLY A 94 -1.56 -7.75 13.89
N ALA A 95 -0.33 -7.51 13.42
CA ALA A 95 0.83 -8.33 13.72
C ALA A 95 1.66 -7.82 14.92
N MET A 96 1.23 -6.75 15.59
CA MET A 96 2.00 -6.08 16.65
C MET A 96 2.29 -6.96 17.87
N GLU A 97 1.41 -7.93 18.18
CA GLU A 97 1.67 -8.91 19.27
C GLU A 97 2.92 -9.76 18.96
N TRP A 98 3.21 -10.05 17.69
CA TRP A 98 4.39 -10.79 17.25
C TRP A 98 5.66 -9.95 17.39
N THR A 99 5.59 -8.69 16.99
CA THR A 99 6.69 -7.72 17.18
C THR A 99 7.04 -7.59 18.66
N LEU A 100 6.02 -7.42 19.50
CA LEU A 100 6.21 -7.30 20.94
C LEU A 100 6.81 -8.59 21.55
N ALA A 101 6.30 -9.76 21.16
CA ALA A 101 6.82 -11.05 21.59
C ALA A 101 8.30 -11.24 21.19
N ASN A 102 8.62 -10.96 19.94
CA ASN A 102 10.00 -11.05 19.46
C ASN A 102 10.94 -10.05 20.15
N ARG A 103 10.44 -8.86 20.48
CA ARG A 103 11.17 -7.85 21.25
C ARG A 103 11.64 -8.38 22.61
N PHE A 104 10.79 -9.14 23.30
CA PHE A 104 11.13 -9.70 24.61
C PHE A 104 12.03 -10.93 24.53
N TRP A 105 11.81 -11.83 23.56
CA TRP A 105 12.53 -13.11 23.49
C TRP A 105 13.69 -13.12 22.51
N GLY A 106 13.68 -12.24 21.50
CA GLY A 106 14.80 -12.06 20.58
C GLY A 106 15.09 -13.27 19.68
N PHE A 107 14.05 -13.95 19.18
CA PHE A 107 14.18 -15.13 18.34
C PHE A 107 14.89 -14.86 17.02
N ALA A 108 14.54 -13.76 16.37
CA ALA A 108 15.06 -13.38 15.07
C ALA A 108 15.23 -11.87 14.94
N PRO A 109 16.09 -11.39 14.04
CA PRO A 109 16.02 -10.02 13.57
C PRO A 109 14.62 -9.78 12.96
N GLU A 110 14.13 -8.54 13.05
CA GLU A 110 12.76 -8.23 12.65
C GLU A 110 12.68 -6.93 11.87
N LEU A 111 11.80 -6.93 10.86
CA LEU A 111 11.35 -5.73 10.17
C LEU A 111 9.82 -5.65 10.26
N HIS A 112 9.32 -4.61 10.91
CA HIS A 112 7.90 -4.31 11.00
C HIS A 112 7.49 -3.35 9.90
N PHE A 113 6.43 -3.68 9.17
CA PHE A 113 5.87 -2.86 8.11
C PHE A 113 4.65 -2.10 8.64
N GLU A 114 4.63 -0.79 8.50
CA GLU A 114 3.45 0.01 8.76
C GLU A 114 3.05 0.74 7.47
N ASP A 115 1.88 0.39 6.92
CA ASP A 115 1.40 0.88 5.63
C ASP A 115 0.31 1.95 5.75
N GLY A 116 -0.15 2.23 6.96
CA GLY A 116 -1.19 3.21 7.23
C GLY A 116 -2.05 2.85 8.44
N PHE A 117 -3.10 3.62 8.60
CA PHE A 117 -3.98 3.53 9.76
C PHE A 117 -5.28 2.81 9.42
N GLY A 118 -5.81 2.08 10.40
CA GLY A 118 -7.16 1.52 10.29
C GLY A 118 -8.25 2.58 10.45
N PRO A 119 -9.52 2.21 10.22
CA PRO A 119 -10.66 3.13 10.31
C PRO A 119 -10.75 3.90 11.64
N GLU A 120 -10.28 3.32 12.73
CA GLU A 120 -10.26 3.94 14.07
C GLU A 120 -9.25 5.10 14.22
N GLU A 121 -8.32 5.24 13.27
CA GLU A 121 -7.28 6.27 13.26
C GLU A 121 -7.28 7.06 11.94
N ALA A 122 -8.32 6.92 11.12
CA ALA A 122 -8.42 7.54 9.79
C ALA A 122 -8.54 9.08 9.83
N ASP A 123 -9.03 9.63 10.96
CA ASP A 123 -9.16 11.07 11.18
C ASP A 123 -7.82 11.75 11.60
N GLY A 124 -6.72 11.01 11.56
CA GLY A 124 -5.39 11.49 11.98
C GLY A 124 -5.14 11.45 13.49
N ARG A 125 -6.14 11.06 14.28
CA ARG A 125 -6.01 10.89 15.74
C ARG A 125 -5.63 9.48 16.08
N GLN A 126 -4.38 9.30 16.50
CA GLN A 126 -3.90 7.99 16.91
C GLN A 126 -4.32 7.64 18.34
N LEU A 127 -4.75 6.39 18.53
CA LEU A 127 -5.09 5.87 19.85
C LEU A 127 -3.84 5.79 20.74
N ALA A 128 -3.84 6.43 21.90
CA ALA A 128 -2.69 6.48 22.80
C ALA A 128 -2.10 5.09 23.11
N ARG A 129 -2.96 4.08 23.34
CA ARG A 129 -2.54 2.69 23.56
C ARG A 129 -1.71 2.13 22.40
N ARG A 130 -2.09 2.44 21.14
CA ARG A 130 -1.37 1.98 19.95
C ARG A 130 -0.04 2.71 19.79
N VAL A 131 0.00 4.00 20.06
CA VAL A 131 1.25 4.79 20.09
C VAL A 131 2.23 4.20 21.09
N TRP A 132 1.80 3.95 22.32
CA TRP A 132 2.65 3.34 23.36
C TRP A 132 3.11 1.93 22.98
N THR A 133 2.24 1.12 22.40
CA THR A 133 2.62 -0.23 21.96
C THR A 133 3.67 -0.18 20.84
N ARG A 134 3.52 0.71 19.84
CA ARG A 134 4.54 0.90 18.79
C ARG A 134 5.88 1.34 19.38
N ARG A 135 5.88 2.29 20.32
CA ARG A 135 7.10 2.73 21.03
C ARG A 135 7.80 1.59 21.76
N LEU A 136 7.04 0.71 22.37
CA LEU A 136 7.58 -0.41 23.16
C LEU A 136 8.07 -1.54 22.25
N ALA A 137 7.31 -1.86 21.20
CA ALA A 137 7.55 -3.02 20.36
C ALA A 137 8.66 -2.77 19.30
N ILE A 138 8.66 -1.58 18.69
CA ILE A 138 9.56 -1.26 17.58
C ILE A 138 10.82 -0.56 18.10
N GLY A 139 11.98 -1.06 17.74
CA GLY A 139 13.28 -0.53 18.15
C GLY A 139 14.24 -1.63 18.61
N GLY A 140 15.49 -1.28 18.88
CA GLY A 140 16.54 -2.24 19.23
C GLY A 140 16.84 -3.21 18.09
N ARG A 141 16.29 -4.43 18.11
CA ARG A 141 16.49 -5.45 17.06
C ARG A 141 15.45 -5.36 15.95
N SER A 142 14.36 -4.62 16.14
CA SER A 142 13.28 -4.46 15.17
C SER A 142 13.45 -3.16 14.42
N GLY A 143 13.52 -3.22 13.07
CA GLY A 143 13.43 -2.06 12.19
C GLY A 143 11.99 -1.80 11.77
N LEU A 144 11.66 -0.53 11.50
CA LEU A 144 10.39 -0.10 10.94
C LEU A 144 10.56 0.19 9.45
N ILE A 145 9.70 -0.38 8.61
CA ILE A 145 9.62 -0.03 7.18
C ILE A 145 8.32 0.72 6.94
N VAL A 146 8.42 1.86 6.29
CA VAL A 146 7.28 2.69 5.91
C VAL A 146 7.35 3.08 4.43
N PRO A 147 6.20 3.10 3.71
CA PRO A 147 6.17 3.45 2.29
C PRO A 147 6.13 4.97 2.03
N SER A 148 5.88 5.79 3.04
CA SER A 148 5.70 7.24 2.89
C SER A 148 6.60 8.03 3.84
N ARG A 149 6.99 9.24 3.40
CA ARG A 149 7.71 10.21 4.24
C ARG A 149 6.84 10.70 5.39
N ASN A 150 5.53 10.83 5.13
CA ASN A 150 4.55 11.17 6.17
C ASN A 150 4.58 10.16 7.32
N LEU A 151 4.57 8.85 7.03
CA LEU A 151 4.70 7.82 8.07
C LEU A 151 6.06 7.82 8.75
N ALA A 152 7.15 8.11 8.02
CA ALA A 152 8.48 8.26 8.63
C ALA A 152 8.51 9.43 9.63
N THR A 153 7.90 10.55 9.30
CA THR A 153 7.75 11.71 10.21
C THR A 153 6.93 11.33 11.44
N ILE A 154 5.79 10.68 11.27
CA ILE A 154 4.94 10.19 12.37
C ILE A 154 5.71 9.20 13.25
N ALA A 155 6.51 8.31 12.67
CA ALA A 155 7.33 7.36 13.40
C ALA A 155 8.33 8.07 14.33
N GLY A 156 9.01 9.09 13.84
CA GLY A 156 9.95 9.89 14.63
C GLY A 156 9.25 10.77 15.68
N GLU A 157 8.28 11.55 15.27
CA GLU A 157 7.66 12.56 16.14
C GLU A 157 6.65 11.99 17.11
N THR A 158 5.79 11.08 16.64
CA THR A 158 4.69 10.54 17.45
C THR A 158 5.09 9.25 18.14
N TRP A 159 5.68 8.28 17.44
CA TRP A 159 6.06 6.99 18.04
C TRP A 159 7.44 7.01 18.69
N ARG A 160 8.23 8.06 18.48
CA ARG A 160 9.57 8.21 19.04
C ARG A 160 10.52 7.07 18.63
N ILE A 161 10.33 6.53 17.43
CA ILE A 161 11.22 5.53 16.86
C ILE A 161 12.44 6.26 16.31
N ALA A 162 13.63 5.76 16.64
CA ALA A 162 14.87 6.37 16.18
C ALA A 162 15.02 6.29 14.65
N VAL A 163 15.60 7.31 14.05
CA VAL A 163 15.73 7.46 12.60
C VAL A 163 16.52 6.30 11.97
N GLU A 164 17.54 5.81 12.68
CA GLU A 164 18.36 4.67 12.26
C GLU A 164 17.59 3.34 12.23
N ASN A 165 16.46 3.26 12.91
CA ASN A 165 15.56 2.11 12.92
C ASN A 165 14.37 2.28 11.98
N THR A 166 14.25 3.44 11.30
CA THR A 166 13.15 3.73 10.37
C THR A 166 13.66 3.73 8.93
N HIS A 167 13.13 2.83 8.12
CA HIS A 167 13.51 2.67 6.72
C HIS A 167 12.36 3.14 5.83
N PHE A 168 12.56 4.26 5.15
CA PHE A 168 11.64 4.71 4.11
C PHE A 168 11.94 3.93 2.82
N VAL A 169 11.00 3.11 2.38
CA VAL A 169 11.06 2.37 1.12
C VAL A 169 9.75 2.60 0.37
N PRO A 170 9.75 3.44 -0.67
CA PRO A 170 8.55 3.72 -1.44
C PRO A 170 8.05 2.47 -2.17
N ASN A 171 6.75 2.41 -2.41
CA ASN A 171 6.16 1.39 -3.26
C ASN A 171 6.74 1.48 -4.68
N GLY A 172 6.95 0.35 -5.32
CA GLY A 172 7.38 0.23 -6.71
C GLY A 172 6.34 -0.45 -7.57
N ILE A 173 6.43 -0.22 -8.87
CA ILE A 173 5.47 -0.75 -9.85
C ILE A 173 6.18 -1.25 -11.11
N GLU A 174 5.62 -2.27 -11.75
CA GLU A 174 6.00 -2.70 -13.11
C GLU A 174 5.54 -1.67 -14.13
N VAL A 175 6.37 -0.67 -14.42
CA VAL A 175 5.99 0.48 -15.24
C VAL A 175 5.56 0.04 -16.65
N GLU A 176 6.26 -0.92 -17.24
CA GLU A 176 6.00 -1.34 -18.63
C GLU A 176 4.65 -2.04 -18.79
N ARG A 177 4.14 -2.68 -17.74
CA ARG A 177 2.80 -3.28 -17.74
C ARG A 177 1.68 -2.26 -17.99
N PHE A 178 1.85 -1.02 -17.53
CA PHE A 178 0.88 0.05 -17.66
C PHE A 178 1.20 0.99 -18.84
N ALA A 179 2.48 1.14 -19.21
CA ALA A 179 2.92 2.03 -20.29
C ALA A 179 2.37 1.64 -21.67
N GLY A 180 2.26 0.34 -21.94
CA GLY A 180 1.70 -0.17 -23.21
C GLY A 180 0.20 0.08 -23.36
N ALA A 181 -0.50 0.30 -22.29
CA ALA A 181 -1.94 0.52 -22.28
C ALA A 181 -2.34 1.88 -22.90
N ALA A 182 -1.47 2.88 -22.86
CA ALA A 182 -1.76 4.22 -23.41
C ALA A 182 -1.83 4.29 -24.95
N ALA A 183 -1.29 3.31 -25.67
CA ALA A 183 -1.21 3.32 -27.13
C ALA A 183 -2.55 3.03 -27.87
N GLY A 184 -3.58 2.60 -27.14
CA GLY A 184 -4.87 2.19 -27.70
C GLY A 184 -6.05 3.09 -27.36
N ARG A 185 -5.84 4.34 -26.94
CA ARG A 185 -6.93 5.25 -26.56
C ARG A 185 -7.83 5.58 -27.75
N CYS A 186 -8.94 4.87 -27.83
CA CYS A 186 -10.04 5.23 -28.69
C CYS A 186 -11.08 5.95 -27.82
N ALA A 187 -11.16 7.28 -27.96
CA ALA A 187 -12.24 8.03 -27.33
C ALA A 187 -13.57 7.48 -27.90
N ILE A 188 -14.38 6.86 -27.07
CA ILE A 188 -15.76 6.56 -27.44
C ILE A 188 -16.43 7.94 -27.63
N ASP A 189 -16.86 8.24 -28.84
CA ASP A 189 -17.53 9.49 -29.24
C ASP A 189 -16.77 10.82 -29.02
N GLY A 190 -15.42 10.81 -28.96
CA GLY A 190 -14.62 12.04 -28.88
C GLY A 190 -14.65 12.73 -27.52
N GLY A 191 -15.25 12.14 -26.48
CA GLY A 191 -15.31 12.66 -25.12
C GLY A 191 -14.07 12.29 -24.28
N VAL A 192 -13.85 13.02 -23.17
CA VAL A 192 -12.77 12.77 -22.22
C VAL A 192 -13.25 11.80 -21.13
N VAL A 193 -12.45 10.80 -20.79
CA VAL A 193 -12.74 9.85 -19.71
C VAL A 193 -11.92 10.20 -18.47
N VAL A 194 -12.60 10.62 -17.41
CA VAL A 194 -12.01 10.68 -16.07
C VAL A 194 -12.17 9.31 -15.42
N GLY A 195 -11.12 8.77 -14.83
CA GLY A 195 -11.15 7.46 -14.20
C GLY A 195 -10.61 7.46 -12.78
N THR A 196 -11.10 6.53 -11.98
CA THR A 196 -10.54 6.20 -10.67
C THR A 196 -10.52 4.69 -10.45
N VAL A 197 -9.51 4.19 -9.75
CA VAL A 197 -9.36 2.76 -9.40
C VAL A 197 -9.12 2.65 -7.90
N CYS A 198 -10.09 2.12 -7.15
CA CYS A 198 -9.95 1.93 -5.71
C CYS A 198 -11.04 0.98 -5.16
N ALA A 199 -10.82 0.44 -3.96
CA ALA A 199 -11.92 -0.16 -3.20
C ALA A 199 -12.92 0.94 -2.79
N LEU A 200 -14.23 0.67 -2.94
CA LEU A 200 -15.30 1.64 -2.63
C LEU A 200 -15.53 1.69 -1.11
N ARG A 201 -14.64 2.41 -0.42
CA ARG A 201 -14.63 2.59 1.04
C ARG A 201 -14.81 4.07 1.41
N PRO A 202 -15.29 4.37 2.64
CA PRO A 202 -15.53 5.76 3.07
C PRO A 202 -14.32 6.67 2.90
N GLU A 203 -13.11 6.19 3.25
CA GLU A 203 -11.89 6.98 3.18
C GLU A 203 -11.45 7.38 1.76
N LYS A 204 -11.99 6.72 0.72
CA LYS A 204 -11.76 7.09 -0.68
C LYS A 204 -12.62 8.27 -1.14
N ASN A 205 -13.64 8.61 -0.38
CA ASN A 205 -14.54 9.74 -0.57
C ASN A 205 -14.95 9.97 -2.04
N LEU A 206 -15.43 8.90 -2.69
CA LEU A 206 -15.91 8.98 -4.08
C LEU A 206 -17.14 9.87 -4.24
N GLY A 207 -17.89 10.12 -3.15
CA GLY A 207 -18.95 11.12 -3.12
C GLY A 207 -18.43 12.52 -3.48
N ARG A 208 -17.23 12.90 -3.00
CA ARG A 208 -16.55 14.14 -3.42
C ARG A 208 -16.30 14.13 -4.92
N LEU A 209 -15.70 13.08 -5.47
CA LEU A 209 -15.43 12.98 -6.90
C LEU A 209 -16.69 13.14 -7.74
N ILE A 210 -17.79 12.48 -7.35
CA ILE A 210 -19.09 12.57 -8.04
C ILE A 210 -19.65 14.00 -7.98
N ARG A 211 -19.58 14.69 -6.82
CA ARG A 211 -20.02 16.10 -6.70
C ARG A 211 -19.17 17.04 -7.55
N CYS A 212 -17.84 16.92 -7.51
CA CYS A 212 -16.94 17.68 -8.37
C CYS A 212 -17.24 17.43 -9.86
N PHE A 213 -17.41 16.16 -10.23
CA PHE A 213 -17.74 15.78 -11.60
C PHE A 213 -19.10 16.36 -12.05
N SER A 214 -20.08 16.48 -11.15
CA SER A 214 -21.39 17.07 -11.47
C SER A 214 -21.32 18.52 -11.94
N GLN A 215 -20.23 19.24 -11.63
CA GLN A 215 -19.97 20.61 -12.07
C GLN A 215 -19.40 20.70 -13.50
N LEU A 216 -19.15 19.56 -14.16
CA LEU A 216 -18.56 19.49 -15.50
C LEU A 216 -19.61 19.12 -16.58
N ARG A 217 -20.91 19.39 -16.31
CA ARG A 217 -22.02 19.04 -17.24
C ARG A 217 -21.93 19.72 -18.59
N ASP A 218 -21.29 20.89 -18.63
CA ASP A 218 -21.06 21.68 -19.84
C ASP A 218 -19.98 21.10 -20.78
N LEU A 219 -19.29 20.04 -20.36
CA LEU A 219 -18.18 19.43 -21.09
C LEU A 219 -18.51 18.00 -21.56
N PRO A 220 -17.96 17.56 -22.71
CA PRO A 220 -18.07 16.18 -23.19
C PRO A 220 -17.12 15.28 -22.38
N VAL A 221 -17.50 14.92 -21.16
CA VAL A 221 -16.70 14.13 -20.24
C VAL A 221 -17.53 13.05 -19.57
N THR A 222 -16.98 11.86 -19.37
CA THR A 222 -17.57 10.75 -18.61
C THR A 222 -16.67 10.38 -17.43
N LEU A 223 -17.25 9.74 -16.40
CA LEU A 223 -16.51 9.24 -15.25
C LEU A 223 -16.62 7.71 -15.17
N GLN A 224 -15.51 7.04 -15.04
CA GLN A 224 -15.44 5.60 -14.80
C GLN A 224 -14.87 5.32 -13.41
N ILE A 225 -15.60 4.53 -12.61
CA ILE A 225 -15.24 4.13 -11.25
C ILE A 225 -14.99 2.63 -11.25
N ALA A 226 -13.72 2.24 -11.18
CA ALA A 226 -13.29 0.85 -11.13
C ALA A 226 -13.02 0.42 -9.69
N GLY A 227 -13.61 -0.69 -9.30
CA GLY A 227 -13.55 -1.27 -7.97
C GLY A 227 -14.91 -1.61 -7.40
N ASP A 228 -14.89 -2.22 -6.22
CA ASP A 228 -16.10 -2.59 -5.47
C ASP A 228 -15.89 -2.38 -3.97
N GLY A 229 -16.97 -2.36 -3.20
CA GLY A 229 -16.91 -2.17 -1.76
C GLY A 229 -18.24 -1.69 -1.15
N PRO A 230 -18.24 -1.47 0.18
CA PRO A 230 -19.46 -1.16 0.93
C PRO A 230 -20.15 0.15 0.50
N GLU A 231 -19.40 1.10 -0.07
CA GLU A 231 -19.97 2.38 -0.53
C GLU A 231 -20.66 2.31 -1.90
N ARG A 232 -20.68 1.15 -2.57
CA ARG A 232 -21.24 1.05 -3.92
C ARG A 232 -22.68 1.53 -4.03
N LEU A 233 -23.58 0.98 -3.23
CA LEU A 233 -24.98 1.35 -3.27
C LEU A 233 -25.24 2.82 -2.92
N PRO A 234 -24.66 3.39 -1.84
CA PRO A 234 -24.75 4.83 -1.58
C PRO A 234 -24.27 5.71 -2.74
N LEU A 235 -23.16 5.33 -3.40
CA LEU A 235 -22.64 6.10 -4.54
C LEU A 235 -23.53 6.01 -5.78
N GLU A 236 -24.08 4.84 -6.11
CA GLU A 236 -25.05 4.68 -7.20
C GLU A 236 -26.32 5.48 -6.95
N TRP A 237 -26.78 5.57 -5.70
CA TRP A 237 -27.91 6.42 -5.32
C TRP A 237 -27.59 7.90 -5.53
N LEU A 238 -26.41 8.37 -5.08
CA LEU A 238 -25.95 9.75 -5.30
C LEU A 238 -25.88 10.11 -6.79
N VAL A 239 -25.39 9.20 -7.63
CA VAL A 239 -25.34 9.39 -9.09
C VAL A 239 -26.73 9.60 -9.68
N ARG A 240 -27.73 8.83 -9.23
CA ARG A 240 -29.13 8.98 -9.68
C ARG A 240 -29.75 10.29 -9.18
N GLU A 241 -29.54 10.63 -7.91
CA GLU A 241 -30.01 11.89 -7.31
C GLU A 241 -29.48 13.11 -8.08
N LEU A 242 -28.21 13.07 -8.47
CA LEU A 242 -27.61 14.13 -9.26
C LEU A 242 -27.94 14.06 -10.76
N GLY A 243 -28.70 13.08 -11.24
CA GLY A 243 -29.03 12.93 -12.67
C GLY A 243 -27.81 12.71 -13.56
N LEU A 244 -26.88 11.85 -13.14
CA LEU A 244 -25.62 11.58 -13.85
C LEU A 244 -25.50 10.12 -14.32
N ALA A 245 -26.59 9.36 -14.34
CA ALA A 245 -26.58 7.93 -14.63
C ALA A 245 -26.09 7.59 -16.05
N ASP A 246 -26.23 8.49 -16.98
CA ASP A 246 -25.74 8.39 -18.38
C ASP A 246 -24.26 8.79 -18.56
N ARG A 247 -23.64 9.36 -17.52
CA ARG A 247 -22.26 9.91 -17.58
C ARG A 247 -21.28 9.28 -16.61
N ILE A 248 -21.77 8.48 -15.66
CA ILE A 248 -20.94 7.80 -14.66
C ILE A 248 -21.16 6.30 -14.73
N GLN A 249 -20.06 5.57 -14.95
CA GLN A 249 -20.06 4.11 -15.05
C GLN A 249 -19.29 3.49 -13.89
N PHE A 250 -19.92 2.54 -13.19
CA PHE A 250 -19.26 1.67 -12.22
C PHE A 250 -18.83 0.38 -12.89
N LEU A 251 -17.53 0.14 -12.97
CA LEU A 251 -16.95 -1.03 -13.65
C LEU A 251 -16.95 -2.30 -12.79
N GLY A 252 -17.18 -2.17 -11.47
CA GLY A 252 -17.13 -3.29 -10.55
C GLY A 252 -15.72 -3.70 -10.19
N HIS A 253 -15.58 -4.91 -9.62
CA HIS A 253 -14.30 -5.49 -9.26
C HIS A 253 -13.43 -5.73 -10.50
N ILE A 254 -12.15 -5.40 -10.39
CA ILE A 254 -11.18 -5.51 -11.49
C ILE A 254 -10.02 -6.39 -11.04
N ASP A 255 -9.78 -7.48 -11.75
CA ASP A 255 -8.65 -8.39 -11.50
C ASP A 255 -7.35 -7.85 -12.09
N ASP A 256 -7.40 -7.33 -13.32
CA ASP A 256 -6.27 -6.65 -13.97
C ASP A 256 -6.62 -5.19 -14.26
N ALA A 257 -5.92 -4.29 -13.57
CA ALA A 257 -6.15 -2.86 -13.69
C ALA A 257 -5.51 -2.22 -14.94
N ALA A 258 -4.49 -2.83 -15.55
CA ALA A 258 -3.75 -2.20 -16.65
C ALA A 258 -4.64 -1.84 -17.85
N PRO A 259 -5.55 -2.70 -18.36
CA PRO A 259 -6.48 -2.34 -19.42
C PRO A 259 -7.46 -1.22 -19.02
N VAL A 260 -7.79 -1.11 -17.75
CA VAL A 260 -8.72 -0.08 -17.25
C VAL A 260 -8.07 1.31 -17.33
N TYR A 261 -6.81 1.43 -16.89
CA TYR A 261 -6.06 2.68 -17.03
C TYR A 261 -5.88 3.11 -18.50
N ALA A 262 -5.81 2.16 -19.42
CA ALA A 262 -5.78 2.44 -20.87
C ALA A 262 -7.01 3.20 -21.37
N GLY A 263 -8.16 2.97 -20.74
CA GLY A 263 -9.43 3.64 -21.07
C GLY A 263 -9.56 5.05 -20.50
N PHE A 264 -8.64 5.51 -19.65
CA PHE A 264 -8.71 6.82 -19.01
C PHE A 264 -7.91 7.89 -19.77
N ASP A 265 -8.39 9.13 -19.73
CA ASP A 265 -7.66 10.33 -20.16
C ASP A 265 -7.10 11.14 -18.99
N ILE A 266 -7.75 11.05 -17.83
CA ILE A 266 -7.40 11.73 -16.59
C ILE A 266 -7.64 10.75 -15.44
N PHE A 267 -6.70 10.62 -14.53
CA PHE A 267 -6.90 9.88 -13.29
C PHE A 267 -7.28 10.83 -12.16
N ALA A 268 -8.28 10.47 -11.35
CA ALA A 268 -8.76 11.26 -10.22
C ALA A 268 -8.64 10.49 -8.90
N LEU A 269 -8.04 11.09 -7.88
CA LEU A 269 -7.94 10.56 -6.51
C LEU A 269 -8.61 11.52 -5.53
N SER A 270 -9.76 11.16 -4.99
CA SER A 270 -10.56 12.01 -4.08
C SER A 270 -10.45 11.62 -2.60
N SER A 271 -9.48 10.82 -2.22
CA SER A 271 -9.34 10.24 -0.88
C SER A 271 -9.19 11.29 0.22
N ASP A 272 -9.70 10.96 1.42
CA ASP A 272 -9.47 11.74 2.64
C ASP A 272 -8.16 11.37 3.32
N THR A 273 -7.67 10.15 3.09
CA THR A 273 -6.40 9.68 3.63
C THR A 273 -5.76 8.63 2.72
N GLU A 274 -4.47 8.75 2.55
CA GLU A 274 -3.59 7.79 1.87
C GLU A 274 -2.22 7.83 2.55
N GLN A 275 -1.37 6.87 2.20
CA GLN A 275 0.05 6.97 2.48
C GLN A 275 0.85 7.07 1.18
N MET A 276 0.88 5.99 0.42
CA MET A 276 1.49 5.95 -0.92
C MET A 276 0.66 5.03 -1.82
N PRO A 277 -0.41 5.57 -2.45
CA PRO A 277 -1.38 4.76 -3.18
C PRO A 277 -0.81 4.17 -4.48
N TYR A 278 -0.94 2.85 -4.64
CA TYR A 278 -0.56 2.15 -5.87
C TYR A 278 -1.30 2.69 -7.09
N SER A 279 -2.57 3.06 -6.95
CA SER A 279 -3.37 3.59 -8.06
C SER A 279 -2.81 4.88 -8.68
N VAL A 280 -2.13 5.72 -7.88
CA VAL A 280 -1.41 6.89 -8.39
C VAL A 280 -0.17 6.46 -9.18
N LEU A 281 0.62 5.48 -8.69
CA LEU A 281 1.77 4.95 -9.42
C LEU A 281 1.35 4.31 -10.75
N GLU A 282 0.25 3.55 -10.74
CA GLU A 282 -0.34 2.91 -11.91
C GLU A 282 -0.79 3.94 -12.95
N ALA A 283 -1.48 4.99 -12.51
CA ALA A 283 -1.90 6.09 -13.37
C ALA A 283 -0.70 6.83 -13.97
N MET A 284 0.34 7.10 -13.17
CA MET A 284 1.58 7.69 -13.67
C MET A 284 2.27 6.80 -14.70
N ALA A 285 2.35 5.48 -14.44
CA ALA A 285 2.94 4.52 -15.37
C ALA A 285 2.15 4.42 -16.68
N ALA A 286 0.82 4.54 -16.61
CA ALA A 286 -0.05 4.65 -17.78
C ALA A 286 0.07 6.00 -18.52
N GLY A 287 0.90 6.93 -18.06
CA GLY A 287 1.08 8.25 -18.67
C GLY A 287 -0.15 9.16 -18.52
N LEU A 288 -0.90 9.03 -17.42
CA LEU A 288 -2.07 9.84 -17.16
C LEU A 288 -1.71 11.12 -16.40
N PRO A 289 -2.33 12.25 -16.74
CA PRO A 289 -2.40 13.38 -15.83
C PRO A 289 -3.27 13.02 -14.63
N ILE A 290 -2.94 13.58 -13.48
CA ILE A 290 -3.59 13.23 -12.22
C ILE A 290 -4.18 14.48 -11.58
N VAL A 291 -5.41 14.37 -11.08
CA VAL A 291 -6.01 15.33 -10.14
C VAL A 291 -6.23 14.60 -8.82
N ALA A 292 -5.63 15.09 -7.75
CA ALA A 292 -5.65 14.41 -6.46
C ALA A 292 -5.86 15.36 -5.29
N THR A 293 -6.46 14.84 -4.22
CA THR A 293 -6.38 15.49 -2.90
C THR A 293 -4.98 15.36 -2.31
N ASP A 294 -4.54 16.37 -1.54
CA ASP A 294 -3.23 16.39 -0.87
C ASP A 294 -3.27 15.52 0.39
N VAL A 295 -3.02 14.22 0.21
CA VAL A 295 -3.04 13.21 1.25
C VAL A 295 -1.78 12.33 1.20
N GLY A 296 -1.22 12.02 2.37
CA GLY A 296 0.00 11.23 2.48
C GLY A 296 1.15 11.81 1.66
N ASP A 297 1.77 10.99 0.85
CA ASP A 297 2.89 11.39 -0.02
C ASP A 297 2.46 11.74 -1.45
N VAL A 298 1.15 11.82 -1.78
CA VAL A 298 0.67 12.05 -3.15
C VAL A 298 1.34 13.26 -3.80
N HIS A 299 1.47 14.37 -3.06
CA HIS A 299 2.15 15.59 -3.54
C HIS A 299 3.62 15.33 -3.96
N THR A 300 4.32 14.43 -3.26
CA THR A 300 5.73 14.13 -3.53
C THR A 300 5.93 13.00 -4.53
N MET A 301 4.86 12.23 -4.80
CA MET A 301 4.87 11.15 -5.80
C MET A 301 4.84 11.67 -7.23
N LEU A 302 4.25 12.84 -7.46
CA LEU A 302 4.06 13.41 -8.80
C LEU A 302 5.30 14.15 -9.30
N SER A 303 5.39 14.31 -10.64
CA SER A 303 6.45 15.09 -11.25
C SER A 303 6.53 16.50 -10.65
N PRO A 304 7.71 16.95 -10.22
CA PRO A 304 7.90 18.27 -9.61
C PRO A 304 7.37 19.44 -10.45
N ASP A 305 7.41 19.30 -11.79
CA ASP A 305 7.00 20.37 -12.72
C ASP A 305 5.48 20.60 -12.70
N TYR A 306 4.69 19.59 -12.34
CA TYR A 306 3.23 19.63 -12.44
C TYR A 306 2.48 19.32 -11.14
N LYS A 307 3.17 19.01 -10.05
CA LYS A 307 2.52 18.65 -8.78
C LYS A 307 1.55 19.74 -8.27
N SER A 308 1.91 21.01 -8.40
CA SER A 308 1.07 22.13 -7.96
C SER A 308 -0.21 22.29 -8.79
N SER A 309 -0.18 21.89 -10.08
CA SER A 309 -1.37 21.87 -10.94
C SER A 309 -2.20 20.59 -10.78
N SER A 310 -1.68 19.58 -10.11
CA SER A 310 -2.29 18.27 -9.98
C SER A 310 -2.94 18.01 -8.61
N VAL A 311 -2.49 18.67 -7.54
CA VAL A 311 -2.90 18.38 -6.16
C VAL A 311 -3.66 19.56 -5.57
N VAL A 312 -4.70 19.29 -4.77
CA VAL A 312 -5.51 20.28 -4.06
C VAL A 312 -5.67 19.90 -2.59
N PRO A 313 -5.87 20.88 -1.68
CA PRO A 313 -6.24 20.59 -0.30
C PRO A 313 -7.47 19.69 -0.21
N VAL A 314 -7.52 18.78 0.78
CA VAL A 314 -8.59 17.77 0.92
C VAL A 314 -9.99 18.36 0.90
N LYS A 315 -10.20 19.59 1.41
CA LYS A 315 -11.52 20.23 1.49
C LYS A 315 -11.82 21.19 0.33
N ASP A 316 -10.93 21.29 -0.65
CA ASP A 316 -11.07 22.23 -1.78
C ASP A 316 -11.73 21.53 -2.98
N GLU A 317 -13.06 21.31 -2.91
CA GLU A 317 -13.85 20.72 -3.99
C GLU A 317 -13.87 21.64 -5.24
N ASP A 318 -13.86 22.96 -5.06
CA ASP A 318 -13.84 23.91 -6.18
C ASP A 318 -12.51 23.86 -6.94
N GLY A 319 -11.38 23.85 -6.22
CA GLY A 319 -10.06 23.68 -6.82
C GLY A 319 -9.91 22.31 -7.52
N PHE A 320 -10.48 21.24 -6.94
CA PHE A 320 -10.51 19.93 -7.57
C PHE A 320 -11.27 19.94 -8.90
N THR A 321 -12.44 20.56 -8.89
CA THR A 321 -13.30 20.72 -10.08
C THR A 321 -12.59 21.53 -11.15
N GLU A 322 -11.96 22.64 -10.78
CA GLU A 322 -11.26 23.51 -11.75
C GLU A 322 -10.06 22.83 -12.40
N LYS A 323 -9.29 22.04 -11.63
CA LYS A 323 -8.18 21.26 -12.21
C LYS A 323 -8.67 20.18 -13.17
N LEU A 324 -9.77 19.48 -12.85
CA LEU A 324 -10.41 18.58 -13.80
C LEU A 324 -10.84 19.31 -15.07
N ARG A 325 -11.52 20.47 -14.93
CA ARG A 325 -11.99 21.31 -16.04
C ARG A 325 -10.84 21.73 -16.95
N GLN A 326 -9.72 22.16 -16.40
CA GLN A 326 -8.53 22.56 -17.14
C GLN A 326 -7.96 21.40 -17.97
N LEU A 327 -7.83 20.22 -17.36
CA LEU A 327 -7.32 19.03 -18.07
C LEU A 327 -8.31 18.52 -19.12
N VAL A 328 -9.63 18.57 -18.86
CA VAL A 328 -10.64 18.20 -19.86
C VAL A 328 -10.51 19.09 -21.11
N ARG A 329 -10.32 20.41 -20.92
CA ARG A 329 -10.20 21.38 -22.00
C ARG A 329 -8.85 21.41 -22.73
N SER A 330 -7.80 20.79 -22.17
CA SER A 330 -6.44 20.91 -22.69
C SER A 330 -5.83 19.54 -23.07
N PRO A 331 -6.02 19.06 -24.31
CA PRO A 331 -5.37 17.82 -24.78
C PRO A 331 -3.84 17.86 -24.66
N SER A 332 -3.22 18.98 -25.04
CA SER A 332 -1.76 19.17 -24.92
C SER A 332 -1.29 19.19 -23.47
N GLY A 333 -2.09 19.78 -22.56
CA GLY A 333 -1.84 19.74 -21.12
C GLY A 333 -1.90 18.31 -20.56
N ARG A 334 -2.90 17.51 -20.94
CA ARG A 334 -2.98 16.09 -20.57
C ARG A 334 -1.74 15.32 -21.01
N GLN A 335 -1.31 15.52 -22.27
CA GLN A 335 -0.13 14.85 -22.81
C GLN A 335 1.15 15.25 -22.06
N ALA A 336 1.37 16.54 -21.83
CA ALA A 336 2.58 17.04 -21.17
C ALA A 336 2.69 16.53 -19.73
N VAL A 337 1.59 16.66 -18.95
CA VAL A 337 1.55 16.21 -17.55
C VAL A 337 1.69 14.68 -17.46
N GLY A 338 0.99 13.95 -18.33
CA GLY A 338 1.06 12.48 -18.37
C GLY A 338 2.47 11.97 -18.71
N ALA A 339 3.12 12.55 -19.72
CA ALA A 339 4.48 12.19 -20.10
C ALA A 339 5.49 12.46 -18.96
N ALA A 340 5.37 13.61 -18.28
CA ALA A 340 6.23 13.93 -17.14
C ALA A 340 6.02 12.96 -15.97
N ASN A 341 4.77 12.61 -15.66
CA ASN A 341 4.45 11.62 -14.63
C ASN A 341 5.02 10.23 -14.99
N GLN A 342 4.90 9.81 -16.25
CA GLN A 342 5.43 8.51 -16.70
C GLN A 342 6.95 8.46 -16.62
N GLN A 343 7.63 9.52 -17.01
CA GLN A 343 9.08 9.61 -16.87
C GLN A 343 9.48 9.57 -15.39
N PHE A 344 8.78 10.29 -14.52
CA PHE A 344 9.10 10.39 -13.11
C PHE A 344 8.91 9.05 -12.38
N VAL A 345 7.79 8.34 -12.62
CA VAL A 345 7.55 7.03 -11.99
C VAL A 345 8.60 6.01 -12.42
N ARG A 346 8.99 6.00 -13.70
CA ARG A 346 10.05 5.11 -14.23
C ARG A 346 11.39 5.34 -13.54
N GLN A 347 11.74 6.59 -13.27
CA GLN A 347 13.00 6.94 -12.64
C GLN A 347 13.01 6.69 -11.11
N HIS A 348 11.88 6.82 -10.44
CA HIS A 348 11.85 6.88 -8.97
C HIS A 348 11.10 5.73 -8.31
N TYR A 349 10.14 5.10 -8.98
CA TYR A 349 9.21 4.13 -8.39
C TYR A 349 9.09 2.84 -9.20
N SER A 350 10.14 2.44 -9.92
CA SER A 350 10.14 1.15 -10.59
C SER A 350 10.18 -0.02 -9.60
N LEU A 351 9.64 -1.17 -10.00
CA LEU A 351 9.65 -2.40 -9.20
C LEU A 351 11.07 -2.82 -8.86
N GLU A 352 12.00 -2.74 -9.81
CA GLU A 352 13.41 -3.13 -9.65
C GLU A 352 14.07 -2.35 -8.51
N ARG A 353 13.85 -1.03 -8.44
CA ARG A 353 14.38 -0.18 -7.36
C ARG A 353 13.83 -0.58 -6.00
N MET A 354 12.54 -0.89 -5.92
CA MET A 354 11.91 -1.37 -4.70
C MET A 354 12.50 -2.71 -4.28
N VAL A 355 12.61 -3.67 -5.20
CA VAL A 355 13.19 -5.01 -4.97
C VAL A 355 14.62 -4.89 -4.46
N ASP A 356 15.47 -4.09 -5.10
CA ASP A 356 16.85 -3.86 -4.68
C ASP A 356 16.94 -3.26 -3.26
N CYS A 357 16.07 -2.32 -2.92
CA CYS A 357 16.01 -1.75 -1.58
C CYS A 357 15.67 -2.83 -0.54
N TYR A 358 14.62 -3.61 -0.79
CA TYR A 358 14.20 -4.66 0.13
C TYR A 358 15.24 -5.76 0.27
N ASN A 359 15.87 -6.18 -0.84
CA ASN A 359 16.93 -7.19 -0.79
C ASN A 359 18.07 -6.75 0.12
N ARG A 360 18.55 -5.52 -0.05
CA ARG A 360 19.60 -4.97 0.83
C ARG A 360 19.17 -4.89 2.30
N LEU A 361 17.94 -4.52 2.58
CA LEU A 361 17.42 -4.45 3.95
C LEU A 361 17.33 -5.85 4.58
N PHE A 362 16.77 -6.82 3.86
CA PHE A 362 16.64 -8.20 4.34
C PHE A 362 18.00 -8.81 4.62
N GLN A 363 18.96 -8.72 3.69
CA GLN A 363 20.31 -9.23 3.87
C GLN A 363 20.98 -8.60 5.10
N ARG A 364 20.94 -7.27 5.22
CA ARG A 364 21.50 -6.56 6.39
C ARG A 364 20.89 -7.01 7.71
N ALA A 365 19.56 -7.21 7.74
CA ALA A 365 18.87 -7.66 8.94
C ALA A 365 19.29 -9.09 9.32
N ILE A 366 19.34 -10.00 8.34
CA ILE A 366 19.78 -11.39 8.52
C ILE A 366 21.24 -11.44 9.01
N ASP A 367 22.14 -10.70 8.40
CA ASP A 367 23.57 -10.70 8.78
C ASP A 367 23.79 -10.15 10.20
N ARG A 368 23.08 -9.06 10.57
CA ARG A 368 23.08 -8.57 11.96
C ARG A 368 22.58 -9.63 12.95
N GLY A 369 21.55 -10.39 12.56
CA GLY A 369 21.03 -11.48 13.37
C GLY A 369 22.04 -12.61 13.61
N LYS A 370 22.80 -12.99 12.57
CA LYS A 370 23.86 -14.01 12.68
C LYS A 370 24.97 -13.60 13.64
N HIS A 371 25.39 -12.35 13.59
CA HIS A 371 26.45 -11.83 14.49
C HIS A 371 25.99 -11.74 15.95
N ASN A 372 24.69 -11.53 16.20
CA ASN A 372 24.15 -11.42 17.54
C ASN A 372 23.68 -12.75 18.16
N ARG A 373 23.63 -13.83 17.41
CA ARG A 373 23.47 -15.18 17.95
C ARG A 373 24.82 -15.59 18.54
N LEU A 374 25.01 -15.39 19.86
CA LEU A 374 26.15 -15.98 20.59
C LEU A 374 26.20 -17.48 20.27
N PRO A 375 27.39 -18.08 20.03
CA PRO A 375 27.48 -19.50 19.75
C PRO A 375 26.83 -20.26 20.89
N ALA A 376 25.88 -21.13 20.56
CA ALA A 376 25.15 -21.99 21.49
C ALA A 376 26.06 -22.91 22.33
N ALA A 377 27.35 -22.93 22.06
CA ALA A 377 28.39 -23.66 22.78
C ALA A 377 28.67 -23.12 24.21
N MET A 378 28.24 -21.90 24.56
CA MET A 378 28.48 -21.38 25.91
C MET A 378 27.30 -21.55 26.89
N ALA A 379 26.15 -22.00 26.42
CA ALA A 379 24.97 -22.24 27.30
C ALA A 379 24.93 -23.64 27.91
N GLN A 380 25.81 -24.57 27.53
CA GLN A 380 25.87 -25.94 28.06
C GLN A 380 26.88 -26.14 29.20
N THR A 381 27.59 -25.11 29.62
CA THR A 381 28.59 -25.20 30.71
C THR A 381 28.14 -24.56 32.02
N ALA A 382 26.85 -24.16 32.14
CA ALA A 382 26.28 -23.58 33.35
C ALA A 382 24.97 -24.28 33.77
N ALA A 383 24.94 -25.63 33.73
CA ALA A 383 23.91 -26.46 34.33
C ALA A 383 24.57 -27.41 35.32
#